data_62c5fd9d3d7d41b039c6c3bc4fc2764b
#
_entry.id   62c5fd9d3d7d41b039c6c3bc4fc2764b
#
_cell.length_a   1.000
_cell.length_b   1.000
_cell.length_c   1.000
_cell.angle_alpha   90.00
_cell.angle_beta   90.00
_cell.angle_gamma   90.00
#
_symmetry.space_group_name_H-M   'P 1'
#
loop_
_entity.id
_entity.type
_entity.pdbx_description
1 polymer ?
#
loop_
_entity_poly.entity_id
_entity_poly.type
_entity_poly.pdbx_seq_one_letter_code
_entity_poly.pdbx_strand_id
1 'polypeptide(L)'
;MVESHWSRFAEKYPKLTTMKTDIQSALNLLVGCYNKGNKLLTCGNGGSAADSEHIVGELMKGFLSKRKLTASQKKPFQRLFPDECGKITDNLQQAFPAISLVNAISLSTAFANDMAPDFVFAQQVFGIGRSGDVLLAISTSGNSKNILWAAKVARAQGLTVIGLTGESGGQLAAYCDVCLKVPASNVVDIQEYHLPVYHLLCILVEEAIFREERIKTDQKRFPDKVELIIFDFDGVFTNNKVYVDQNGIESVVCDRGDGLGVQMMRERGVPMLVLSTETNPVVESRAKKLSLPVEYGCGNKKKFLTDYFKSQGITPQNTIYIGNDLNDLEAMQIVGFSVAPSDAHDVILNQVNLVLDSSGGNGAVREFSEKLINQLKGE
;
A
#
# COMPACT_ATOMS: atom_id res chain seq x y z
N MET A 1 -4.40 -1.89 6.45
CA MET A 1 -4.15 -2.41 5.09
C MET A 1 -3.26 -3.65 5.08
N VAL A 2 -2.07 -3.68 5.69
CA VAL A 2 -1.28 -4.93 5.82
C VAL A 2 -2.12 -6.05 6.45
N GLU A 3 -2.89 -5.73 7.49
CA GLU A 3 -3.81 -6.67 8.15
C GLU A 3 -4.98 -7.09 7.24
N SER A 4 -5.48 -6.20 6.38
CA SER A 4 -6.57 -6.52 5.42
C SER A 4 -6.11 -7.45 4.28
N HIS A 5 -4.88 -7.27 3.75
CA HIS A 5 -4.32 -8.19 2.77
C HIS A 5 -4.04 -9.55 3.39
N TRP A 6 -3.56 -9.57 4.63
CA TRP A 6 -3.37 -10.82 5.36
C TRP A 6 -4.71 -11.53 5.62
N SER A 7 -5.75 -10.82 6.07
CA SER A 7 -7.07 -11.41 6.34
C SER A 7 -7.67 -12.03 5.08
N ARG A 8 -7.64 -11.32 3.96
CA ARG A 8 -8.09 -11.83 2.65
C ARG A 8 -7.28 -13.04 2.18
N PHE A 9 -5.96 -13.02 2.38
CA PHE A 9 -5.08 -14.15 2.07
C PHE A 9 -5.41 -15.36 2.93
N ALA A 10 -5.58 -15.18 4.24
CA ALA A 10 -5.91 -16.24 5.18
C ALA A 10 -7.29 -16.89 4.90
N GLU A 11 -8.27 -16.06 4.52
CA GLU A 11 -9.59 -16.55 4.12
C GLU A 11 -9.52 -17.40 2.86
N LYS A 12 -8.77 -16.94 1.84
CA LYS A 12 -8.66 -17.64 0.55
C LYS A 12 -7.74 -18.87 0.61
N TYR A 13 -6.70 -18.83 1.43
CA TYR A 13 -5.67 -19.85 1.53
C TYR A 13 -5.43 -20.28 2.98
N PRO A 14 -6.42 -20.91 3.66
CA PRO A 14 -6.34 -21.21 5.09
C PRO A 14 -5.15 -22.11 5.46
N LYS A 15 -4.71 -23.01 4.56
CA LYS A 15 -3.53 -23.85 4.80
C LYS A 15 -2.21 -23.05 4.88
N LEU A 16 -2.13 -21.87 4.25
CA LEU A 16 -0.94 -21.03 4.23
C LEU A 16 -0.85 -20.08 5.45
N THR A 17 -1.85 -20.08 6.33
CA THR A 17 -1.86 -19.22 7.53
C THR A 17 -0.74 -19.53 8.51
N THR A 18 -0.26 -20.77 8.53
CA THR A 18 0.88 -21.20 9.35
C THR A 18 2.18 -20.51 8.99
N MET A 19 2.28 -19.94 7.77
CA MET A 19 3.48 -19.27 7.26
C MET A 19 3.56 -17.78 7.64
N LYS A 20 2.62 -17.25 8.44
CA LYS A 20 2.55 -15.81 8.74
C LYS A 20 3.86 -15.23 9.26
N THR A 21 4.49 -15.90 10.21
CA THR A 21 5.76 -15.46 10.81
C THR A 21 6.90 -15.45 9.80
N ASP A 22 6.99 -16.48 8.96
CA ASP A 22 8.04 -16.58 7.95
C ASP A 22 7.86 -15.55 6.83
N ILE A 23 6.61 -15.33 6.39
CA ILE A 23 6.27 -14.29 5.42
C ILE A 23 6.60 -12.90 5.98
N GLN A 24 6.29 -12.63 7.26
CA GLN A 24 6.66 -11.36 7.90
C GLN A 24 8.18 -11.19 8.00
N SER A 25 8.91 -12.27 8.28
CA SER A 25 10.38 -12.24 8.33
C SER A 25 10.97 -11.97 6.95
N ALA A 26 10.47 -12.63 5.90
CA ALA A 26 10.87 -12.38 4.51
C ALA A 26 10.55 -10.94 4.07
N LEU A 27 9.39 -10.42 4.44
CA LEU A 27 9.01 -9.03 4.20
C LEU A 27 10.02 -8.06 4.83
N ASN A 28 10.36 -8.26 6.09
CA ASN A 28 11.32 -7.40 6.80
C ASN A 28 12.71 -7.39 6.13
N LEU A 29 13.16 -8.55 5.63
CA LEU A 29 14.42 -8.67 4.90
C LEU A 29 14.38 -7.91 3.56
N LEU A 30 13.30 -8.02 2.80
CA LEU A 30 13.13 -7.32 1.52
C LEU A 30 13.01 -5.81 1.71
N VAL A 31 12.22 -5.37 2.67
CA VAL A 31 12.09 -3.93 3.00
C VAL A 31 13.44 -3.36 3.45
N GLY A 32 14.17 -4.10 4.31
CA GLY A 32 15.52 -3.71 4.74
C GLY A 32 16.52 -3.62 3.58
N CYS A 33 16.42 -4.52 2.60
CA CYS A 33 17.22 -4.52 1.38
C CYS A 33 16.94 -3.25 0.54
N TYR A 34 15.69 -2.99 0.21
CA TYR A 34 15.30 -1.86 -0.64
C TYR A 34 15.54 -0.49 0.01
N ASN A 35 15.31 -0.37 1.32
CA ASN A 35 15.60 0.86 2.07
C ASN A 35 17.09 1.24 2.08
N LYS A 36 17.98 0.27 1.86
CA LYS A 36 19.43 0.47 1.72
C LYS A 36 19.87 0.69 0.26
N GLY A 37 18.94 0.71 -0.70
CA GLY A 37 19.25 0.86 -2.12
C GLY A 37 19.80 -0.41 -2.77
N ASN A 38 19.65 -1.56 -2.14
CA ASN A 38 20.05 -2.87 -2.66
C ASN A 38 18.96 -3.48 -3.57
N LYS A 39 19.24 -4.67 -4.13
CA LYS A 39 18.37 -5.34 -5.09
C LYS A 39 18.03 -6.77 -4.69
N LEU A 40 16.97 -7.28 -5.30
CA LEU A 40 16.59 -8.69 -5.26
C LEU A 40 17.16 -9.43 -6.48
N LEU A 41 17.76 -10.58 -6.26
CA LEU A 41 18.07 -11.58 -7.28
C LEU A 41 17.11 -12.76 -7.10
N THR A 42 16.58 -13.31 -8.19
CA THR A 42 15.69 -14.48 -8.15
C THR A 42 16.21 -15.60 -9.03
N CYS A 43 16.08 -16.85 -8.61
CA CYS A 43 16.43 -18.02 -9.43
C CYS A 43 15.50 -19.20 -9.14
N GLY A 44 15.28 -20.02 -10.16
CA GLY A 44 14.45 -21.22 -10.12
C GLY A 44 14.63 -22.05 -11.38
N ASN A 45 14.07 -23.25 -11.39
CA ASN A 45 14.09 -24.16 -12.55
C ASN A 45 12.65 -24.45 -13.00
N GLY A 46 12.41 -24.63 -14.30
CA GLY A 46 11.10 -25.00 -14.84
C GLY A 46 9.99 -24.02 -14.43
N GLY A 47 8.95 -24.49 -13.75
CA GLY A 47 7.87 -23.63 -13.21
C GLY A 47 8.39 -22.58 -12.23
N SER A 48 9.36 -22.93 -11.38
CA SER A 48 10.01 -21.98 -10.47
C SER A 48 10.86 -20.92 -11.20
N ALA A 49 11.30 -21.19 -12.45
CA ALA A 49 11.91 -20.17 -13.29
C ALA A 49 10.86 -19.14 -13.76
N ALA A 50 9.67 -19.62 -14.14
CA ALA A 50 8.55 -18.71 -14.48
C ALA A 50 8.12 -17.88 -13.27
N ASP A 51 8.05 -18.46 -12.07
CA ASP A 51 7.80 -17.72 -10.81
C ASP A 51 8.85 -16.64 -10.57
N SER A 52 10.13 -16.97 -10.82
CA SER A 52 11.26 -16.04 -10.70
C SER A 52 11.09 -14.80 -11.58
N GLU A 53 10.67 -14.97 -12.83
CA GLU A 53 10.39 -13.87 -13.77
C GLU A 53 9.13 -13.09 -13.38
N HIS A 54 8.08 -13.78 -12.96
CA HIS A 54 6.82 -13.17 -12.54
C HIS A 54 7.05 -12.24 -11.34
N ILE A 55 7.77 -12.68 -10.31
CA ILE A 55 8.14 -11.85 -9.16
C ILE A 55 8.86 -10.57 -9.59
N VAL A 56 9.83 -10.68 -10.49
CA VAL A 56 10.55 -9.51 -11.01
C VAL A 56 9.60 -8.57 -11.76
N GLY A 57 8.68 -9.11 -12.55
CA GLY A 57 7.67 -8.32 -13.26
C GLY A 57 6.80 -7.50 -12.29
N GLU A 58 6.35 -8.08 -11.18
CA GLU A 58 5.51 -7.40 -10.19
C GLU A 58 6.28 -6.37 -9.36
N LEU A 59 7.57 -6.58 -9.14
CA LEU A 59 8.42 -5.65 -8.40
C LEU A 59 8.90 -4.47 -9.25
N MET A 60 9.19 -4.68 -10.53
CA MET A 60 9.73 -3.67 -11.43
C MET A 60 8.69 -2.66 -11.96
N LYS A 61 7.42 -2.91 -11.77
CA LYS A 61 6.30 -1.99 -12.05
C LYS A 61 5.33 -1.93 -10.86
N GLY A 62 4.38 -1.00 -10.88
CA GLY A 62 3.28 -0.99 -9.90
C GLY A 62 2.45 -2.27 -9.98
N PHE A 63 2.25 -2.95 -8.86
CA PHE A 63 1.43 -4.16 -8.76
C PHE A 63 -0.02 -3.78 -8.44
N LEU A 64 -0.28 -3.21 -7.27
CA LEU A 64 -1.58 -2.65 -6.89
C LEU A 64 -1.60 -1.11 -6.93
N SER A 65 -0.45 -0.48 -6.89
CA SER A 65 -0.28 0.97 -6.85
C SER A 65 0.39 1.47 -8.13
N LYS A 66 0.01 2.66 -8.61
CA LYS A 66 0.60 3.25 -9.83
C LYS A 66 2.03 3.77 -9.66
N ARG A 67 2.61 3.77 -8.47
CA ARG A 67 4.00 4.17 -8.13
C ARG A 67 4.55 5.33 -8.98
N LYS A 68 3.86 6.47 -9.03
CA LYS A 68 4.29 7.65 -9.80
C LYS A 68 5.66 8.13 -9.33
N LEU A 69 6.47 8.67 -10.25
CA LEU A 69 7.76 9.27 -9.91
C LEU A 69 7.58 10.47 -8.97
N THR A 70 8.45 10.56 -7.97
CA THR A 70 8.52 11.71 -7.05
C THR A 70 9.03 12.98 -7.76
N ALA A 71 8.80 14.14 -7.17
CA ALA A 71 9.33 15.40 -7.71
C ALA A 71 10.87 15.39 -7.83
N SER A 72 11.56 14.75 -6.88
CA SER A 72 13.02 14.60 -6.93
C SER A 72 13.50 13.73 -8.09
N GLN A 73 12.79 12.63 -8.36
CA GLN A 73 13.09 11.73 -9.49
C GLN A 73 12.80 12.38 -10.85
N LYS A 74 11.85 13.32 -10.92
CA LYS A 74 11.52 14.08 -12.15
C LYS A 74 12.55 15.17 -12.48
N LYS A 75 13.25 15.74 -11.48
CA LYS A 75 14.21 16.85 -11.68
C LYS A 75 15.29 16.60 -12.76
N PRO A 76 15.97 15.44 -12.83
CA PRO A 76 16.96 15.20 -13.88
C PRO A 76 16.36 15.29 -15.30
N PHE A 77 15.14 14.77 -15.48
CA PHE A 77 14.43 14.82 -16.76
C PHE A 77 14.02 16.25 -17.12
N GLN A 78 13.53 17.03 -16.15
CA GLN A 78 13.21 18.45 -16.36
C GLN A 78 14.43 19.25 -16.81
N ARG A 79 15.60 18.95 -16.25
CA ARG A 79 16.85 19.64 -16.60
C ARG A 79 17.38 19.27 -17.97
N LEU A 80 17.32 17.98 -18.33
CA LEU A 80 17.94 17.46 -19.56
C LEU A 80 16.99 17.46 -20.77
N PHE A 81 15.69 17.27 -20.52
CA PHE A 81 14.65 17.10 -21.54
C PHE A 81 13.39 17.91 -21.17
N PRO A 82 13.47 19.25 -21.06
CA PRO A 82 12.36 20.08 -20.56
C PRO A 82 11.08 19.88 -21.38
N ASP A 83 11.18 19.82 -22.71
CA ASP A 83 10.05 19.70 -23.62
C ASP A 83 9.40 18.29 -23.61
N GLU A 84 10.15 17.26 -23.25
CA GLU A 84 9.70 15.86 -23.22
C GLU A 84 9.48 15.33 -21.80
N CYS A 85 9.81 16.10 -20.78
CA CYS A 85 9.79 15.67 -19.39
C CYS A 85 8.46 15.02 -18.98
N GLY A 86 7.33 15.67 -19.29
CA GLY A 86 6.01 15.14 -18.99
C GLY A 86 5.78 13.77 -19.66
N LYS A 87 6.07 13.68 -20.96
CA LYS A 87 5.92 12.43 -21.72
C LYS A 87 6.76 11.29 -21.13
N ILE A 88 7.99 11.56 -20.71
CA ILE A 88 8.87 10.55 -20.12
C ILE A 88 8.37 10.17 -18.72
N THR A 89 8.19 11.14 -17.84
CA THR A 89 7.93 10.89 -16.43
C THR A 89 6.53 10.37 -16.11
N ASP A 90 5.55 10.61 -16.98
CA ASP A 90 4.19 10.11 -16.82
C ASP A 90 4.03 8.66 -17.33
N ASN A 91 5.02 8.17 -18.11
CA ASN A 91 5.07 6.79 -18.58
C ASN A 91 6.09 5.92 -17.81
N LEU A 92 6.75 6.46 -16.80
CA LEU A 92 7.62 5.71 -15.90
C LEU A 92 6.95 5.53 -14.53
N GLN A 93 7.33 4.45 -13.86
CA GLN A 93 6.90 4.13 -12.50
C GLN A 93 8.12 3.90 -11.61
N GLN A 94 8.01 4.15 -10.32
CA GLN A 94 8.99 3.72 -9.36
C GLN A 94 9.05 2.20 -9.34
N ALA A 95 10.26 1.65 -9.31
CA ALA A 95 10.52 0.22 -9.38
C ALA A 95 11.35 -0.24 -8.19
N PHE A 96 11.14 -1.47 -7.76
CA PHE A 96 12.07 -2.17 -6.88
C PHE A 96 13.13 -2.84 -7.75
N PRO A 97 14.44 -2.57 -7.55
CA PRO A 97 15.48 -3.24 -8.31
C PRO A 97 15.42 -4.76 -8.10
N ALA A 98 15.07 -5.49 -9.14
CA ALA A 98 14.98 -6.95 -9.11
C ALA A 98 15.49 -7.54 -10.43
N ILE A 99 16.23 -8.65 -10.37
CA ILE A 99 16.83 -9.32 -11.52
C ILE A 99 16.53 -10.82 -11.42
N SER A 100 15.91 -11.36 -12.47
CA SER A 100 15.77 -12.81 -12.64
C SER A 100 17.02 -13.39 -13.31
N LEU A 101 17.66 -14.33 -12.64
CA LEU A 101 18.88 -14.98 -13.15
C LEU A 101 18.58 -16.01 -14.25
N VAL A 102 17.33 -16.27 -14.55
CA VAL A 102 16.93 -17.24 -15.60
C VAL A 102 17.02 -16.65 -17.01
N ASN A 103 17.02 -15.33 -17.14
CA ASN A 103 16.98 -14.64 -18.44
C ASN A 103 18.36 -14.48 -19.14
N ALA A 104 19.45 -14.79 -18.47
CA ALA A 104 20.78 -14.69 -19.05
C ALA A 104 21.10 -15.92 -19.94
N ILE A 105 20.36 -16.10 -21.04
CA ILE A 105 20.42 -17.31 -21.89
C ILE A 105 21.83 -17.57 -22.41
N SER A 106 22.50 -16.56 -22.99
CA SER A 106 23.85 -16.70 -23.55
C SER A 106 24.87 -17.10 -22.48
N LEU A 107 24.82 -16.46 -21.32
CA LEU A 107 25.70 -16.81 -20.20
C LEU A 107 25.41 -18.23 -19.69
N SER A 108 24.13 -18.56 -19.47
CA SER A 108 23.75 -19.87 -18.94
C SER A 108 24.15 -21.02 -19.87
N THR A 109 23.97 -20.88 -21.18
CA THR A 109 24.34 -21.90 -22.15
C THR A 109 25.85 -22.04 -22.32
N ALA A 110 26.58 -20.94 -22.45
CA ALA A 110 28.03 -20.95 -22.55
C ALA A 110 28.67 -21.51 -21.28
N PHE A 111 28.27 -21.01 -20.09
CA PHE A 111 28.85 -21.45 -18.82
C PHE A 111 28.53 -22.94 -18.52
N ALA A 112 27.33 -23.38 -18.88
CA ALA A 112 26.97 -24.80 -18.74
C ALA A 112 27.80 -25.73 -19.62
N ASN A 113 28.19 -25.27 -20.82
CA ASN A 113 29.01 -26.02 -21.76
C ASN A 113 30.51 -25.98 -21.38
N ASP A 114 31.01 -24.80 -21.04
CA ASP A 114 32.45 -24.56 -20.89
C ASP A 114 32.97 -24.87 -19.48
N MET A 115 32.11 -24.78 -18.47
CA MET A 115 32.50 -24.92 -17.06
C MET A 115 31.68 -25.98 -16.32
N ALA A 116 30.49 -25.61 -15.80
CA ALA A 116 29.67 -26.51 -15.00
C ALA A 116 28.20 -26.08 -15.04
N PRO A 117 27.28 -26.93 -15.52
CA PRO A 117 25.85 -26.60 -15.61
C PRO A 117 25.22 -26.30 -14.23
N ASP A 118 25.67 -26.96 -13.17
CA ASP A 118 25.14 -26.73 -11.81
C ASP A 118 25.54 -25.35 -11.23
N PHE A 119 26.43 -24.59 -11.85
CA PHE A 119 26.92 -23.32 -11.35
C PHE A 119 26.40 -22.08 -12.10
N VAL A 120 25.50 -22.24 -13.06
CA VAL A 120 25.01 -21.12 -13.90
C VAL A 120 24.40 -19.97 -13.09
N PHE A 121 23.63 -20.25 -12.05
CA PHE A 121 23.09 -19.22 -11.16
C PHE A 121 24.13 -18.71 -10.16
N ALA A 122 24.98 -19.59 -9.66
CA ALA A 122 26.07 -19.23 -8.75
C ALA A 122 27.02 -18.24 -9.41
N GLN A 123 27.38 -18.44 -10.70
CA GLN A 123 28.21 -17.51 -11.45
C GLN A 123 27.56 -16.14 -11.59
N GLN A 124 26.27 -16.08 -11.85
CA GLN A 124 25.54 -14.82 -11.93
C GLN A 124 25.48 -14.11 -10.57
N VAL A 125 25.18 -14.83 -9.49
CA VAL A 125 25.24 -14.29 -8.12
C VAL A 125 26.62 -13.72 -7.85
N PHE A 126 27.71 -14.44 -8.18
CA PHE A 126 29.06 -13.98 -7.99
C PHE A 126 29.37 -12.68 -8.78
N GLY A 127 28.90 -12.60 -10.03
CA GLY A 127 29.18 -11.46 -10.90
C GLY A 127 28.41 -10.18 -10.54
N ILE A 128 27.14 -10.30 -10.18
CA ILE A 128 26.24 -9.14 -10.03
C ILE A 128 25.74 -8.91 -8.59
N GLY A 129 25.84 -9.92 -7.72
CA GLY A 129 25.46 -9.80 -6.31
C GLY A 129 26.40 -8.87 -5.53
N ARG A 130 25.87 -8.16 -4.57
CA ARG A 130 26.61 -7.28 -3.64
C ARG A 130 26.15 -7.54 -2.22
N SER A 131 27.02 -7.30 -1.26
CA SER A 131 26.65 -7.41 0.15
C SER A 131 25.44 -6.53 0.47
N GLY A 132 24.45 -7.10 1.16
CA GLY A 132 23.18 -6.46 1.47
C GLY A 132 22.06 -6.71 0.45
N ASP A 133 22.34 -7.27 -0.73
CA ASP A 133 21.31 -7.76 -1.65
C ASP A 133 20.60 -8.99 -1.06
N VAL A 134 19.47 -9.34 -1.64
CA VAL A 134 18.71 -10.55 -1.30
C VAL A 134 18.70 -11.51 -2.48
N LEU A 135 18.94 -12.79 -2.23
CA LEU A 135 18.66 -13.88 -3.17
C LEU A 135 17.36 -14.59 -2.74
N LEU A 136 16.34 -14.59 -3.62
CA LEU A 136 15.17 -15.46 -3.49
C LEU A 136 15.41 -16.73 -4.32
N ALA A 137 15.68 -17.83 -3.64
CA ALA A 137 16.02 -19.12 -4.21
C ALA A 137 14.77 -20.01 -4.22
N ILE A 138 14.23 -20.34 -5.40
CA ILE A 138 12.98 -21.07 -5.56
C ILE A 138 13.29 -22.52 -6.00
N SER A 139 12.87 -23.48 -5.17
CA SER A 139 13.06 -24.91 -5.47
C SER A 139 11.99 -25.74 -4.75
N THR A 140 11.10 -26.39 -5.48
CA THR A 140 10.01 -27.21 -4.92
C THR A 140 10.54 -28.28 -3.95
N SER A 141 11.61 -28.98 -4.32
CA SER A 141 12.24 -30.01 -3.48
C SER A 141 13.24 -29.44 -2.44
N GLY A 142 13.72 -28.18 -2.64
CA GLY A 142 14.83 -27.62 -1.89
C GLY A 142 16.18 -28.34 -2.12
N ASN A 143 16.31 -29.15 -3.20
CA ASN A 143 17.49 -30.00 -3.44
C ASN A 143 18.13 -29.78 -4.83
N SER A 144 17.64 -28.82 -5.63
CA SER A 144 18.21 -28.51 -6.93
C SER A 144 19.65 -27.99 -6.79
N LYS A 145 20.61 -28.70 -7.37
CA LYS A 145 22.05 -28.39 -7.18
C LYS A 145 22.44 -26.96 -7.55
N ASN A 146 21.95 -26.48 -8.70
CA ASN A 146 22.24 -25.11 -9.15
C ASN A 146 21.68 -24.04 -8.20
N ILE A 147 20.53 -24.28 -7.58
CA ILE A 147 19.94 -23.40 -6.56
C ILE A 147 20.76 -23.46 -5.26
N LEU A 148 21.20 -24.63 -4.85
CA LEU A 148 22.06 -24.79 -3.65
C LEU A 148 23.41 -24.07 -3.82
N TRP A 149 24.03 -24.15 -5.00
CA TRP A 149 25.27 -23.42 -5.27
C TRP A 149 25.06 -21.92 -5.29
N ALA A 150 23.96 -21.44 -5.88
CA ALA A 150 23.61 -20.02 -5.85
C ALA A 150 23.44 -19.50 -4.42
N ALA A 151 22.73 -20.24 -3.56
CA ALA A 151 22.53 -19.88 -2.16
C ALA A 151 23.86 -19.84 -1.36
N LYS A 152 24.74 -20.81 -1.58
CA LYS A 152 26.07 -20.83 -0.94
C LYS A 152 26.93 -19.64 -1.35
N VAL A 153 26.97 -19.31 -2.64
CA VAL A 153 27.71 -18.15 -3.16
C VAL A 153 27.13 -16.85 -2.64
N ALA A 154 25.79 -16.72 -2.60
CA ALA A 154 25.10 -15.57 -2.04
C ALA A 154 25.55 -15.32 -0.58
N ARG A 155 25.49 -16.33 0.27
CA ARG A 155 25.97 -16.21 1.65
C ARG A 155 27.45 -15.82 1.76
N ALA A 156 28.29 -16.42 0.95
CA ALA A 156 29.72 -16.12 0.95
C ALA A 156 30.02 -14.65 0.56
N GLN A 157 29.17 -14.04 -0.26
CA GLN A 157 29.25 -12.63 -0.66
C GLN A 157 28.46 -11.66 0.26
N GLY A 158 27.86 -12.15 1.34
CA GLY A 158 27.10 -11.31 2.28
C GLY A 158 25.71 -10.92 1.80
N LEU A 159 25.11 -11.69 0.87
CA LEU A 159 23.72 -11.59 0.54
C LEU A 159 22.86 -12.31 1.59
N THR A 160 21.67 -11.80 1.79
CA THR A 160 20.62 -12.51 2.53
C THR A 160 19.93 -13.52 1.61
N VAL A 161 19.63 -14.72 2.10
CA VAL A 161 18.98 -15.77 1.30
C VAL A 161 17.58 -16.06 1.83
N ILE A 162 16.57 -15.91 0.98
CA ILE A 162 15.20 -16.35 1.21
C ILE A 162 14.96 -17.59 0.34
N GLY A 163 14.52 -18.69 0.94
CA GLY A 163 14.13 -19.90 0.22
C GLY A 163 12.59 -19.92 0.03
N LEU A 164 12.12 -20.42 -1.12
CA LEU A 164 10.71 -20.75 -1.34
C LEU A 164 10.62 -22.21 -1.82
N THR A 165 10.02 -23.07 -0.97
CA THR A 165 10.11 -24.54 -1.12
C THR A 165 8.81 -25.24 -0.73
N GLY A 166 8.74 -26.57 -0.93
CA GLY A 166 7.76 -27.44 -0.30
C GLY A 166 8.03 -27.61 1.20
N GLU A 167 7.20 -28.40 1.87
CA GLU A 167 7.15 -28.55 3.34
C GLU A 167 8.47 -29.00 3.97
N SER A 168 9.30 -29.81 3.29
CA SER A 168 10.57 -30.30 3.81
C SER A 168 11.67 -29.24 3.85
N GLY A 169 11.61 -28.23 2.96
CA GLY A 169 12.68 -27.26 2.78
C GLY A 169 13.94 -27.80 2.10
N GLY A 170 14.12 -29.10 2.06
CA GLY A 170 15.30 -29.78 1.53
C GLY A 170 16.62 -29.26 2.15
N GLN A 171 17.73 -29.47 1.43
CA GLN A 171 19.04 -28.94 1.83
C GLN A 171 19.09 -27.41 1.76
N LEU A 172 18.25 -26.77 0.95
CA LEU A 172 18.23 -25.32 0.78
C LEU A 172 17.93 -24.59 2.11
N ALA A 173 17.05 -25.15 2.93
CA ALA A 173 16.67 -24.57 4.22
C ALA A 173 17.85 -24.24 5.12
N ALA A 174 18.93 -25.04 5.07
CA ALA A 174 20.14 -24.81 5.87
C ALA A 174 20.97 -23.58 5.42
N TYR A 175 20.72 -23.07 4.24
CA TYR A 175 21.43 -21.90 3.67
C TYR A 175 20.58 -20.64 3.65
N CYS A 176 19.30 -20.72 4.08
CA CYS A 176 18.39 -19.59 4.11
C CYS A 176 18.44 -18.85 5.45
N ASP A 177 18.31 -17.53 5.41
CA ASP A 177 18.01 -16.72 6.58
C ASP A 177 16.51 -16.83 6.93
N VAL A 178 15.64 -16.99 5.89
CA VAL A 178 14.23 -17.36 6.01
C VAL A 178 13.89 -18.38 4.93
N CYS A 179 13.23 -19.48 5.29
CA CYS A 179 12.76 -20.47 4.34
C CYS A 179 11.22 -20.55 4.38
N LEU A 180 10.59 -20.04 3.34
CA LEU A 180 9.14 -20.11 3.12
C LEU A 180 8.78 -21.52 2.65
N LYS A 181 8.26 -22.34 3.57
CA LYS A 181 7.90 -23.75 3.32
C LYS A 181 6.40 -23.87 3.16
N VAL A 182 5.93 -24.04 1.92
CA VAL A 182 4.49 -24.27 1.70
C VAL A 182 4.08 -25.67 2.17
N PRO A 183 2.88 -25.86 2.74
CA PRO A 183 2.42 -27.13 3.31
C PRO A 183 1.97 -28.11 2.22
N ALA A 184 2.89 -28.52 1.36
CA ALA A 184 2.69 -29.48 0.28
C ALA A 184 3.98 -30.25 -0.01
N SER A 185 3.84 -31.49 -0.48
CA SER A 185 4.96 -32.42 -0.77
C SER A 185 5.09 -32.79 -2.24
N ASN A 186 4.03 -32.68 -3.04
CA ASN A 186 4.09 -32.90 -4.48
C ASN A 186 4.34 -31.60 -5.25
N VAL A 187 4.97 -31.69 -6.41
CA VAL A 187 5.44 -30.54 -7.20
C VAL A 187 4.29 -29.62 -7.63
N VAL A 188 3.14 -30.18 -8.01
CA VAL A 188 1.99 -29.41 -8.51
C VAL A 188 1.44 -28.51 -7.40
N ASP A 189 1.07 -29.11 -6.27
CA ASP A 189 0.52 -28.36 -5.14
C ASP A 189 1.52 -27.32 -4.57
N ILE A 190 2.82 -27.66 -4.56
CA ILE A 190 3.87 -26.75 -4.13
C ILE A 190 3.87 -25.49 -5.03
N GLN A 191 3.87 -25.66 -6.36
CA GLN A 191 3.87 -24.54 -7.30
C GLN A 191 2.57 -23.72 -7.22
N GLU A 192 1.41 -24.38 -7.05
CA GLU A 192 0.14 -23.68 -6.83
C GLU A 192 0.15 -22.83 -5.55
N TYR A 193 0.85 -23.25 -4.49
CA TYR A 193 1.00 -22.47 -3.26
C TYR A 193 2.11 -21.41 -3.34
N HIS A 194 3.13 -21.59 -4.18
CA HIS A 194 4.16 -20.57 -4.37
C HIS A 194 3.56 -19.26 -4.89
N LEU A 195 2.65 -19.33 -5.87
CA LEU A 195 2.00 -18.18 -6.50
C LEU A 195 1.35 -17.21 -5.48
N PRO A 196 0.40 -17.64 -4.64
CA PRO A 196 -0.23 -16.74 -3.67
C PRO A 196 0.75 -16.23 -2.61
N VAL A 197 1.77 -17.00 -2.24
CA VAL A 197 2.78 -16.59 -1.26
C VAL A 197 3.63 -15.43 -1.80
N TYR A 198 4.18 -15.55 -3.01
CA TYR A 198 4.98 -14.46 -3.54
C TYR A 198 4.15 -13.26 -4.00
N HIS A 199 2.90 -13.45 -4.45
CA HIS A 199 1.98 -12.33 -4.68
C HIS A 199 1.73 -11.53 -3.40
N LEU A 200 1.41 -12.22 -2.29
CA LEU A 200 1.26 -11.54 -1.01
C LEU A 200 2.53 -10.80 -0.62
N LEU A 201 3.70 -11.42 -0.77
CA LEU A 201 4.99 -10.80 -0.43
C LEU A 201 5.24 -9.54 -1.27
N CYS A 202 5.00 -9.57 -2.59
CA CYS A 202 5.13 -8.41 -3.47
C CYS A 202 4.16 -7.28 -3.05
N ILE A 203 2.90 -7.59 -2.73
CA ILE A 203 1.90 -6.63 -2.25
C ILE A 203 2.38 -5.98 -0.94
N LEU A 204 2.82 -6.79 0.02
CA LEU A 204 3.26 -6.29 1.33
C LEU A 204 4.51 -5.42 1.23
N VAL A 205 5.47 -5.76 0.35
CA VAL A 205 6.66 -4.95 0.08
C VAL A 205 6.25 -3.61 -0.55
N GLU A 206 5.34 -3.63 -1.54
CA GLU A 206 4.81 -2.42 -2.15
C GLU A 206 4.15 -1.50 -1.13
N GLU A 207 3.30 -2.05 -0.27
CA GLU A 207 2.65 -1.29 0.79
C GLU A 207 3.64 -0.73 1.81
N ALA A 208 4.57 -1.56 2.28
CA ALA A 208 5.51 -1.14 3.32
C ALA A 208 6.38 0.05 2.89
N ILE A 209 6.82 0.08 1.63
CA ILE A 209 7.77 1.10 1.15
C ILE A 209 7.01 2.32 0.58
N PHE A 210 6.06 2.10 -0.31
CA PHE A 210 5.38 3.22 -0.98
C PHE A 210 4.29 3.86 -0.13
N ARG A 211 3.76 3.17 0.89
CA ARG A 211 2.89 3.80 1.87
C ARG A 211 3.65 4.78 2.75
N GLU A 212 4.86 4.44 3.21
CA GLU A 212 5.69 5.37 3.99
C GLU A 212 6.18 6.55 3.14
N GLU A 213 6.51 6.34 1.86
CA GLU A 213 6.82 7.45 0.96
C GLU A 213 5.58 8.31 0.66
N ARG A 214 4.40 7.71 0.51
CA ARG A 214 3.13 8.45 0.47
C ARG A 214 2.94 9.29 1.73
N ILE A 215 3.15 8.71 2.91
CA ILE A 215 3.04 9.45 4.19
C ILE A 215 4.11 10.55 4.27
N LYS A 216 5.34 10.33 3.78
CA LYS A 216 6.44 11.31 3.80
C LYS A 216 6.35 12.36 2.69
N THR A 217 5.82 12.02 1.51
CA THR A 217 5.64 12.98 0.40
C THR A 217 4.27 13.67 0.41
N ASP A 218 3.26 13.07 1.03
CA ASP A 218 1.91 13.58 1.18
C ASP A 218 1.56 14.04 2.59
N GLN A 219 2.53 14.21 3.49
CA GLN A 219 2.34 15.17 4.57
C GLN A 219 2.32 16.58 3.95
N LYS A 220 1.36 16.81 3.05
CA LYS A 220 0.88 18.14 2.82
C LYS A 220 0.42 18.63 4.19
N ARG A 221 1.11 19.60 4.69
CA ARG A 221 0.74 20.27 5.93
C ARG A 221 -0.69 20.78 5.76
N PHE A 222 -1.53 20.62 6.78
CA PHE A 222 -2.84 21.27 6.76
C PHE A 222 -2.66 22.76 6.47
N PRO A 223 -3.64 23.44 5.86
CA PRO A 223 -3.57 24.88 5.66
C PRO A 223 -3.21 25.60 6.95
N ASP A 224 -2.29 26.57 6.90
CA ASP A 224 -1.89 27.35 8.08
C ASP A 224 -3.09 28.10 8.70
N LYS A 225 -4.08 28.45 7.88
CA LYS A 225 -5.39 28.97 8.28
C LYS A 225 -6.46 28.00 7.82
N VAL A 226 -7.25 27.45 8.74
CA VAL A 226 -8.42 26.63 8.43
C VAL A 226 -9.68 27.48 8.60
N GLU A 227 -10.36 27.77 7.48
CA GLU A 227 -11.59 28.56 7.45
C GLU A 227 -12.85 27.71 7.54
N LEU A 228 -12.78 26.43 7.11
CA LEU A 228 -13.87 25.49 7.21
C LEU A 228 -13.38 24.04 7.13
N ILE A 229 -13.98 23.17 7.95
CA ILE A 229 -13.86 21.72 7.81
C ILE A 229 -15.22 21.18 7.38
N ILE A 230 -15.23 20.36 6.32
CA ILE A 230 -16.42 19.73 5.79
C ILE A 230 -16.28 18.21 5.98
N PHE A 231 -17.31 17.59 6.54
CA PHE A 231 -17.38 16.15 6.73
C PHE A 231 -18.51 15.58 5.86
N ASP A 232 -18.24 14.51 5.11
CA ASP A 232 -19.30 13.61 4.74
C ASP A 232 -19.82 12.87 5.97
N PHE A 233 -20.97 12.24 5.88
CA PHE A 233 -21.59 11.54 7.00
C PHE A 233 -21.35 10.04 6.93
N ASP A 234 -21.85 9.40 5.85
CA ASP A 234 -21.74 7.94 5.72
C ASP A 234 -20.34 7.52 5.31
N GLY A 235 -19.77 6.55 6.04
CA GLY A 235 -18.38 6.15 5.88
C GLY A 235 -17.35 7.12 6.46
N VAL A 236 -17.76 8.21 7.13
CA VAL A 236 -16.90 9.12 7.92
C VAL A 236 -17.32 9.09 9.39
N PHE A 237 -18.52 9.53 9.72
CA PHE A 237 -19.10 9.39 11.07
C PHE A 237 -19.72 8.02 11.33
N THR A 238 -20.07 7.29 10.26
CA THR A 238 -20.61 5.92 10.32
C THR A 238 -19.62 4.94 9.67
N ASN A 239 -19.85 3.65 9.92
CA ASN A 239 -19.10 2.57 9.27
C ASN A 239 -19.65 2.18 7.87
N ASN A 240 -20.40 3.07 7.24
CA ASN A 240 -21.05 2.89 5.93
C ASN A 240 -22.03 1.68 5.88
N LYS A 241 -22.60 1.30 7.03
CA LYS A 241 -23.60 0.22 7.13
C LYS A 241 -24.86 0.74 7.78
N VAL A 242 -26.00 0.27 7.28
CA VAL A 242 -27.32 0.56 7.84
C VAL A 242 -27.95 -0.71 8.40
N TYR A 243 -28.66 -0.57 9.49
CA TYR A 243 -29.57 -1.58 10.02
C TYR A 243 -30.99 -1.18 9.63
N VAL A 244 -31.68 -2.04 8.89
CA VAL A 244 -33.08 -1.78 8.46
C VAL A 244 -33.97 -2.76 9.20
N ASP A 245 -34.97 -2.24 9.92
CA ASP A 245 -35.97 -3.07 10.59
C ASP A 245 -37.13 -3.46 9.66
N GLN A 246 -38.01 -4.33 10.12
CA GLN A 246 -39.17 -4.79 9.33
C GLN A 246 -40.16 -3.69 8.93
N ASN A 247 -40.08 -2.49 9.54
CA ASN A 247 -40.93 -1.34 9.23
C ASN A 247 -40.22 -0.36 8.27
N GLY A 248 -39.00 -0.72 7.81
CA GLY A 248 -38.19 0.14 6.93
C GLY A 248 -37.49 1.26 7.69
N ILE A 249 -37.41 1.21 9.03
CA ILE A 249 -36.66 2.20 9.82
C ILE A 249 -35.17 1.86 9.75
N GLU A 250 -34.37 2.85 9.32
CA GLU A 250 -32.93 2.72 9.25
C GLU A 250 -32.24 3.23 10.51
N SER A 251 -31.17 2.56 10.89
CA SER A 251 -30.30 2.95 12.00
C SER A 251 -28.84 2.81 11.59
N VAL A 252 -27.96 3.70 12.06
CA VAL A 252 -26.53 3.70 11.79
C VAL A 252 -25.74 3.63 13.10
N VAL A 253 -24.50 3.19 13.01
CA VAL A 253 -23.55 3.16 14.13
C VAL A 253 -22.53 4.27 13.96
N CYS A 254 -22.38 5.11 15.00
CA CYS A 254 -21.38 6.16 15.09
C CYS A 254 -20.47 5.95 16.30
N ASP A 255 -19.20 6.33 16.18
CA ASP A 255 -18.27 6.32 17.31
C ASP A 255 -18.51 7.52 18.26
N ARG A 256 -18.37 7.27 19.58
CA ARG A 256 -18.49 8.34 20.59
C ARG A 256 -17.23 9.21 20.64
N GLY A 257 -16.06 8.62 20.35
CA GLY A 257 -14.76 9.31 20.29
C GLY A 257 -14.74 10.42 19.25
N ASP A 258 -15.44 10.23 18.12
CA ASP A 258 -15.56 11.26 17.07
C ASP A 258 -16.24 12.52 17.60
N GLY A 259 -17.21 12.37 18.50
CA GLY A 259 -17.85 13.51 19.18
C GLY A 259 -16.87 14.33 20.03
N LEU A 260 -15.91 13.69 20.69
CA LEU A 260 -14.84 14.39 21.41
C LEU A 260 -13.89 15.11 20.43
N GLY A 261 -13.58 14.50 19.28
CA GLY A 261 -12.79 15.16 18.23
C GLY A 261 -13.45 16.43 17.73
N VAL A 262 -14.74 16.40 17.44
CA VAL A 262 -15.55 17.57 17.06
C VAL A 262 -15.52 18.64 18.16
N GLN A 263 -15.66 18.25 19.42
CA GLN A 263 -15.60 19.19 20.55
C GLN A 263 -14.24 19.88 20.63
N MET A 264 -13.15 19.14 20.49
CA MET A 264 -11.77 19.70 20.54
C MET A 264 -11.53 20.74 19.46
N MET A 265 -12.05 20.55 18.24
CA MET A 265 -11.95 21.51 17.15
C MET A 265 -12.83 22.75 17.41
N ARG A 266 -14.06 22.54 17.92
CA ARG A 266 -14.97 23.64 18.29
C ARG A 266 -14.38 24.54 19.37
N GLU A 267 -13.78 24.00 20.41
CA GLU A 267 -13.12 24.76 21.49
C GLU A 267 -11.99 25.66 20.96
N ARG A 268 -11.48 25.36 19.76
CA ARG A 268 -10.49 26.19 19.06
C ARG A 268 -11.09 27.13 18.02
N GLY A 269 -12.40 27.22 17.98
CA GLY A 269 -13.12 28.12 17.06
C GLY A 269 -13.03 27.71 15.58
N VAL A 270 -12.72 26.45 15.28
CA VAL A 270 -12.64 25.96 13.89
C VAL A 270 -14.05 25.75 13.34
N PRO A 271 -14.45 26.43 12.26
CA PRO A 271 -15.76 26.24 11.65
C PRO A 271 -15.89 24.85 11.01
N MET A 272 -17.05 24.22 11.18
CA MET A 272 -17.31 22.86 10.69
C MET A 272 -18.71 22.76 10.06
N LEU A 273 -18.86 21.88 9.04
CA LEU A 273 -20.10 21.60 8.34
C LEU A 273 -20.18 20.10 8.04
N VAL A 274 -21.35 19.48 8.23
CA VAL A 274 -21.66 18.16 7.69
C VAL A 274 -22.37 18.34 6.35
N LEU A 275 -21.90 17.64 5.30
CA LEU A 275 -22.46 17.71 3.94
C LEU A 275 -22.69 16.29 3.41
N SER A 276 -23.95 15.85 3.39
CA SER A 276 -24.32 14.48 2.98
C SER A 276 -25.28 14.46 1.78
N THR A 277 -25.16 13.44 0.94
CA THR A 277 -26.15 13.10 -0.09
C THR A 277 -27.36 12.35 0.47
N GLU A 278 -27.21 11.77 1.67
CA GLU A 278 -28.26 10.99 2.34
C GLU A 278 -29.45 11.89 2.72
N THR A 279 -30.64 11.36 2.56
CA THR A 279 -31.89 12.06 2.88
C THR A 279 -32.51 11.62 4.20
N ASN A 280 -31.94 10.57 4.84
CA ASN A 280 -32.44 10.03 6.10
C ASN A 280 -32.22 11.03 7.26
N PRO A 281 -33.26 11.32 8.08
CA PRO A 281 -33.16 12.24 9.22
C PRO A 281 -32.13 11.85 10.29
N VAL A 282 -31.56 10.66 10.24
CA VAL A 282 -30.48 10.22 11.15
C VAL A 282 -29.27 11.12 11.06
N VAL A 283 -28.95 11.63 9.85
CA VAL A 283 -27.85 12.59 9.61
C VAL A 283 -28.06 13.85 10.44
N GLU A 284 -29.23 14.48 10.32
CA GLU A 284 -29.60 15.69 11.06
C GLU A 284 -29.58 15.45 12.57
N SER A 285 -30.16 14.32 13.03
CA SER A 285 -30.24 13.96 14.43
C SER A 285 -28.85 13.84 15.06
N ARG A 286 -27.90 13.23 14.36
CA ARG A 286 -26.51 13.10 14.84
C ARG A 286 -25.77 14.44 14.78
N ALA A 287 -25.89 15.19 13.71
CA ALA A 287 -25.27 16.50 13.57
C ALA A 287 -25.75 17.46 14.67
N LYS A 288 -27.05 17.49 14.97
CA LYS A 288 -27.63 18.25 16.08
C LYS A 288 -27.04 17.88 17.43
N LYS A 289 -26.89 16.57 17.70
CA LYS A 289 -26.26 16.10 18.94
C LYS A 289 -24.79 16.55 19.05
N LEU A 290 -24.08 16.64 17.93
CA LEU A 290 -22.71 17.13 17.85
C LEU A 290 -22.63 18.66 17.77
N SER A 291 -23.76 19.36 17.72
CA SER A 291 -23.88 20.81 17.50
C SER A 291 -23.12 21.25 16.22
N LEU A 292 -23.27 20.50 15.15
CA LEU A 292 -22.70 20.80 13.84
C LEU A 292 -23.79 21.33 12.90
N PRO A 293 -23.52 22.40 12.13
CA PRO A 293 -24.33 22.72 10.95
C PRO A 293 -24.36 21.53 10.01
N VAL A 294 -25.49 21.30 9.34
CA VAL A 294 -25.66 20.18 8.44
C VAL A 294 -26.46 20.59 7.19
N GLU A 295 -25.98 20.14 6.05
CA GLU A 295 -26.70 20.10 4.78
C GLU A 295 -26.79 18.63 4.36
N TYR A 296 -28.00 18.09 4.26
CA TYR A 296 -28.24 16.70 3.86
C TYR A 296 -29.21 16.63 2.70
N GLY A 297 -29.24 15.50 1.97
CA GLY A 297 -29.96 15.40 0.70
C GLY A 297 -29.31 16.20 -0.44
N CYS A 298 -28.02 16.55 -0.30
CA CYS A 298 -27.29 17.35 -1.28
C CYS A 298 -26.86 16.52 -2.49
N GLY A 299 -27.63 16.59 -3.59
CA GLY A 299 -27.36 15.80 -4.80
C GLY A 299 -26.10 16.21 -5.58
N ASN A 300 -25.55 17.41 -5.37
CA ASN A 300 -24.32 17.88 -6.01
C ASN A 300 -23.48 18.70 -5.04
N LYS A 301 -22.60 17.99 -4.30
CA LYS A 301 -21.74 18.56 -3.27
C LYS A 301 -20.79 19.65 -3.80
N LYS A 302 -20.23 19.48 -5.00
CA LYS A 302 -19.35 20.48 -5.64
C LYS A 302 -20.06 21.78 -5.91
N LYS A 303 -21.26 21.72 -6.51
CA LYS A 303 -22.06 22.91 -6.81
C LYS A 303 -22.43 23.64 -5.51
N PHE A 304 -22.96 22.90 -4.53
CA PHE A 304 -23.28 23.46 -3.22
C PHE A 304 -22.10 24.19 -2.61
N LEU A 305 -20.93 23.55 -2.53
CA LEU A 305 -19.72 24.16 -1.94
C LEU A 305 -19.23 25.36 -2.72
N THR A 306 -19.31 25.35 -4.06
CA THR A 306 -18.91 26.49 -4.88
C THR A 306 -19.75 27.73 -4.56
N ASP A 307 -21.06 27.54 -4.39
CA ASP A 307 -22.00 28.61 -4.04
C ASP A 307 -21.84 29.02 -2.56
N TYR A 308 -21.65 28.05 -1.67
CA TYR A 308 -21.45 28.29 -0.24
C TYR A 308 -20.18 29.09 0.03
N PHE A 309 -19.04 28.74 -0.58
CA PHE A 309 -17.78 29.48 -0.46
C PHE A 309 -17.92 30.94 -0.87
N LYS A 310 -18.60 31.20 -2.00
CA LYS A 310 -18.88 32.58 -2.46
C LYS A 310 -19.75 33.35 -1.48
N SER A 311 -20.82 32.73 -0.97
CA SER A 311 -21.78 33.39 -0.07
C SER A 311 -21.18 33.72 1.30
N GLN A 312 -20.27 32.87 1.80
CA GLN A 312 -19.63 33.01 3.11
C GLN A 312 -18.26 33.69 3.05
N GLY A 313 -17.74 34.00 1.87
CA GLY A 313 -16.40 34.59 1.70
C GLY A 313 -15.26 33.65 2.11
N ILE A 314 -15.49 32.33 1.98
CA ILE A 314 -14.50 31.29 2.36
C ILE A 314 -13.56 31.03 1.19
N THR A 315 -12.27 30.93 1.50
CA THR A 315 -11.23 30.60 0.53
C THR A 315 -11.13 29.06 0.41
N PRO A 316 -11.40 28.48 -0.77
CA PRO A 316 -11.34 27.02 -0.92
C PRO A 316 -10.01 26.39 -0.50
N GLN A 317 -8.88 27.08 -0.72
CA GLN A 317 -7.53 26.63 -0.33
C GLN A 317 -7.35 26.51 1.19
N ASN A 318 -8.17 27.20 1.98
CA ASN A 318 -8.18 27.18 3.45
C ASN A 318 -9.25 26.23 4.01
N THR A 319 -9.81 25.36 3.15
CA THR A 319 -10.87 24.42 3.52
C THR A 319 -10.34 22.99 3.50
N ILE A 320 -10.77 22.20 4.48
CA ILE A 320 -10.49 20.76 4.59
C ILE A 320 -11.78 19.99 4.33
N TYR A 321 -11.73 18.95 3.51
CA TYR A 321 -12.86 18.03 3.25
C TYR A 321 -12.50 16.62 3.66
N ILE A 322 -13.35 15.97 4.47
CA ILE A 322 -13.23 14.57 4.85
C ILE A 322 -14.38 13.81 4.21
N GLY A 323 -14.07 12.82 3.37
CA GLY A 323 -15.03 11.96 2.69
C GLY A 323 -14.47 10.58 2.36
N ASN A 324 -15.31 9.69 1.85
CA ASN A 324 -14.94 8.28 1.70
C ASN A 324 -15.29 7.67 0.34
N ASP A 325 -16.16 8.27 -0.47
CA ASP A 325 -16.67 7.62 -1.69
C ASP A 325 -16.71 8.56 -2.90
N LEU A 326 -17.07 8.03 -4.07
CA LEU A 326 -17.02 8.72 -5.36
C LEU A 326 -17.91 9.99 -5.42
N ASN A 327 -18.98 10.05 -4.64
CA ASN A 327 -19.83 11.23 -4.50
C ASN A 327 -19.14 12.43 -3.84
N ASP A 328 -17.98 12.19 -3.16
CA ASP A 328 -17.15 13.22 -2.55
C ASP A 328 -16.08 13.75 -3.48
N LEU A 329 -15.70 12.96 -4.50
CA LEU A 329 -14.51 13.20 -5.31
C LEU A 329 -14.45 14.62 -5.89
N GLU A 330 -15.52 15.08 -6.50
CA GLU A 330 -15.56 16.42 -7.10
C GLU A 330 -15.51 17.54 -6.05
N ALA A 331 -16.09 17.34 -4.87
CA ALA A 331 -16.02 18.26 -3.75
C ALA A 331 -14.58 18.33 -3.18
N MET A 332 -13.93 17.18 -3.05
CA MET A 332 -12.54 17.10 -2.59
C MET A 332 -11.53 17.77 -3.54
N GLN A 333 -11.84 17.81 -4.84
CA GLN A 333 -10.97 18.44 -5.85
C GLN A 333 -10.96 19.96 -5.82
N ILE A 334 -11.96 20.59 -5.21
CA ILE A 334 -12.07 22.06 -5.15
C ILE A 334 -11.64 22.68 -3.84
N VAL A 335 -11.25 21.88 -2.84
CA VAL A 335 -10.73 22.33 -1.55
C VAL A 335 -9.20 22.27 -1.48
N GLY A 336 -8.61 22.98 -0.51
CA GLY A 336 -7.16 23.00 -0.34
C GLY A 336 -6.58 21.71 0.24
N PHE A 337 -7.37 20.96 1.03
CA PHE A 337 -6.90 19.75 1.69
C PHE A 337 -8.02 18.72 1.81
N SER A 338 -7.77 17.50 1.34
CA SER A 338 -8.71 16.40 1.39
C SER A 338 -8.20 15.27 2.26
N VAL A 339 -9.10 14.64 3.01
CA VAL A 339 -8.82 13.57 3.97
C VAL A 339 -9.77 12.40 3.73
N ALA A 340 -9.32 11.17 3.93
CA ALA A 340 -10.17 10.00 3.86
C ALA A 340 -9.90 9.02 5.01
N PRO A 341 -10.91 8.31 5.53
CA PRO A 341 -10.73 7.14 6.38
C PRO A 341 -9.98 6.01 5.66
N SER A 342 -9.38 5.08 6.42
CA SER A 342 -8.57 3.99 5.84
C SER A 342 -9.36 3.01 4.97
N ASP A 343 -10.67 2.92 5.13
CA ASP A 343 -11.59 2.04 4.42
C ASP A 343 -12.37 2.76 3.30
N ALA A 344 -11.98 3.98 2.94
CA ALA A 344 -12.58 4.71 1.82
C ALA A 344 -12.38 3.99 0.48
N HIS A 345 -13.18 4.35 -0.52
CA HIS A 345 -13.08 3.80 -1.87
C HIS A 345 -11.68 4.02 -2.48
N ASP A 346 -11.14 3.03 -3.19
CA ASP A 346 -9.78 3.06 -3.75
C ASP A 346 -9.46 4.31 -4.57
N VAL A 347 -10.42 4.83 -5.34
CA VAL A 347 -10.27 6.07 -6.12
C VAL A 347 -10.02 7.26 -5.20
N ILE A 348 -10.69 7.33 -4.06
CA ILE A 348 -10.53 8.39 -3.06
C ILE A 348 -9.18 8.25 -2.37
N LEU A 349 -8.85 7.05 -1.87
CA LEU A 349 -7.56 6.76 -1.22
C LEU A 349 -6.36 7.18 -2.08
N ASN A 350 -6.52 7.09 -3.41
CA ASN A 350 -5.46 7.43 -4.37
C ASN A 350 -5.35 8.93 -4.68
N GLN A 351 -6.31 9.78 -4.27
CA GLN A 351 -6.38 11.19 -4.65
C GLN A 351 -6.34 12.17 -3.48
N VAL A 352 -6.61 11.73 -2.25
CA VAL A 352 -6.63 12.61 -1.06
C VAL A 352 -5.23 13.02 -0.59
N ASN A 353 -5.16 14.11 0.15
CA ASN A 353 -3.94 14.62 0.76
C ASN A 353 -3.50 13.79 1.97
N LEU A 354 -4.45 13.25 2.73
CA LEU A 354 -4.21 12.46 3.94
C LEU A 354 -5.18 11.28 4.00
N VAL A 355 -4.66 10.08 4.18
CA VAL A 355 -5.42 8.89 4.57
C VAL A 355 -5.21 8.66 6.06
N LEU A 356 -6.30 8.54 6.82
CA LEU A 356 -6.27 8.23 8.24
C LEU A 356 -5.98 6.74 8.47
N ASP A 357 -5.48 6.40 9.64
CA ASP A 357 -5.28 5.00 10.05
C ASP A 357 -6.60 4.36 10.50
N SER A 358 -7.51 5.17 11.06
CA SER A 358 -8.84 4.77 11.48
C SER A 358 -9.80 4.64 10.31
N SER A 359 -10.70 3.63 10.38
CA SER A 359 -11.82 3.47 9.44
C SER A 359 -13.00 4.37 9.80
N GLY A 360 -13.89 4.60 8.84
CA GLY A 360 -15.11 5.36 9.06
C GLY A 360 -15.98 4.81 10.21
N GLY A 361 -16.53 5.71 11.03
CA GLY A 361 -17.32 5.34 12.21
C GLY A 361 -16.56 4.59 13.29
N ASN A 362 -15.25 4.60 13.26
CA ASN A 362 -14.37 3.93 14.22
C ASN A 362 -13.21 4.84 14.67
N GLY A 363 -13.53 6.08 15.00
CA GLY A 363 -12.55 7.05 15.49
C GLY A 363 -11.83 7.87 14.40
N ALA A 364 -12.27 7.82 13.14
CA ALA A 364 -11.64 8.57 12.05
C ALA A 364 -11.67 10.08 12.28
N VAL A 365 -12.81 10.65 12.68
CA VAL A 365 -12.92 12.08 12.98
C VAL A 365 -12.10 12.44 14.20
N ARG A 366 -11.99 11.55 15.19
CA ARG A 366 -11.14 11.75 16.37
C ARG A 366 -9.67 11.83 15.99
N GLU A 367 -9.17 10.88 15.22
CA GLU A 367 -7.79 10.85 14.75
C GLU A 367 -7.45 12.11 13.94
N PHE A 368 -8.32 12.48 12.99
CA PHE A 368 -8.16 13.70 12.21
C PHE A 368 -8.03 14.94 13.10
N SER A 369 -8.92 15.06 14.10
CA SER A 369 -8.94 16.20 15.01
C SER A 369 -7.64 16.33 15.80
N GLU A 370 -7.10 15.21 16.28
CA GLU A 370 -5.83 15.18 17.01
C GLU A 370 -4.65 15.60 16.12
N LYS A 371 -4.59 15.08 14.89
CA LYS A 371 -3.54 15.45 13.92
C LYS A 371 -3.60 16.95 13.57
N LEU A 372 -4.79 17.48 13.31
CA LEU A 372 -4.98 18.92 12.99
C LEU A 372 -4.56 19.80 14.17
N ILE A 373 -5.01 19.46 15.37
CA ILE A 373 -4.73 20.25 16.58
C ILE A 373 -3.23 20.26 16.91
N ASN A 374 -2.55 19.14 16.74
CA ASN A 374 -1.11 19.06 16.97
C ASN A 374 -0.34 19.95 16.00
N GLN A 375 -0.75 20.02 14.73
CA GLN A 375 -0.14 20.95 13.78
C GLN A 375 -0.41 22.43 14.15
N LEU A 376 -1.64 22.75 14.56
CA LEU A 376 -1.99 24.13 14.95
C LEU A 376 -1.28 24.63 16.21
N LYS A 377 -0.77 23.71 17.04
CA LYS A 377 0.04 24.06 18.22
C LYS A 377 1.51 24.31 17.89
N GLY A 378 1.97 24.02 16.67
CA GLY A 378 3.37 24.20 16.27
C GLY A 378 4.32 23.13 16.79
N GLU A 379 3.78 21.93 17.12
CA GLU A 379 4.54 20.77 17.58
C GLU A 379 4.70 19.72 16.48
#